data_cfa9d78cb2b74482e00a712c9005f64c
#
_entry.id   cfa9d78cb2b74482e00a712c9005f64c
#
_cell.length_a   1.000
_cell.length_b   1.000
_cell.length_c   1.000
_cell.angle_alpha   90.00
_cell.angle_beta   90.00
_cell.angle_gamma   90.00
#
_symmetry.space_group_name_H-M   'P 1'
#
loop_
_entity.id
_entity.type
_entity.pdbx_description
1 polymer ?
#
loop_
_entity_poly.entity_id
_entity_poly.type
_entity_poly.pdbx_seq_one_letter_code
_entity_poly.pdbx_strand_id
1 'polypeptide(L)'
;VDGFRVDVAHGMIKAPGLPDVEVCTDDTAMASTSMPYWDRDGVHEIYRRWRRILDSYSTDADTRIMVAEAWVQPIDRIARYVRPDEHHQAFNFSFLDTRWDAAALREVISESYRVNDAVNAPTTWVLSNHDVIRHATRLALAPEEATTQLAGPVTEPDRTVGLGRARAATTLMLGLPGSAYLYQGEELGLPEVLDIPDDKRQDPTFFRTHGTDKPELGRDGCRVPIPWSADEVATAGDGRTPPWLPQPAVFADLAVDRQTGDATSTLELYRSLLRLRRELGLADGTARVPDTGTDADADIVAVEVTTADHGDGGVLIVANLGADNWPVPANRQVIAASRPGVTTSVPVDCTVWLARLGSQVE
;
A
#
# COMPACT_ATOMS: atom_id res chain seq x y z
N VAL A 1 -15.94 20.80 2.76
CA VAL A 1 -15.02 19.66 2.56
C VAL A 1 -15.69 18.39 3.02
N ASP A 2 -15.33 17.25 2.41
CA ASP A 2 -16.00 15.98 2.66
C ASP A 2 -15.27 15.16 3.74
N GLY A 3 -14.05 15.56 4.10
CA GLY A 3 -13.27 14.92 5.15
C GLY A 3 -11.86 15.48 5.27
N PHE A 4 -11.09 14.85 6.15
CA PHE A 4 -9.70 15.23 6.42
C PHE A 4 -8.79 14.01 6.49
N ARG A 5 -7.61 14.10 5.88
CA ARG A 5 -6.45 13.31 6.31
C ARG A 5 -5.75 14.09 7.43
N VAL A 6 -5.56 13.44 8.55
CA VAL A 6 -4.86 14.01 9.71
C VAL A 6 -3.42 13.54 9.67
N ASP A 7 -2.54 14.48 9.32
CA ASP A 7 -1.10 14.28 9.24
C ASP A 7 -0.50 14.07 10.62
N VAL A 8 0.47 13.15 10.74
CA VAL A 8 1.18 12.84 11.99
C VAL A 8 0.22 12.72 13.19
N ALA A 9 -0.88 11.99 12.99
CA ALA A 9 -1.95 11.91 13.99
C ALA A 9 -1.47 11.44 15.38
N HIS A 10 -0.41 10.66 15.45
CA HIS A 10 0.20 10.15 16.68
C HIS A 10 1.10 11.18 17.41
N GLY A 11 1.34 12.34 16.80
CA GLY A 11 2.29 13.33 17.28
C GLY A 11 1.71 14.53 18.04
N MET A 12 0.39 14.68 18.22
CA MET A 12 -0.21 15.91 18.74
C MET A 12 -0.02 16.13 20.25
N ILE A 13 0.18 15.08 21.03
CA ILE A 13 0.38 15.15 22.48
C ILE A 13 1.77 14.69 22.85
N LYS A 14 2.40 15.42 23.75
CA LYS A 14 3.73 15.15 24.29
C LYS A 14 3.60 14.67 25.76
N ALA A 15 4.65 13.98 26.24
CA ALA A 15 4.72 13.60 27.65
C ALA A 15 4.74 14.82 28.56
N PRO A 16 4.10 14.78 29.74
CA PRO A 16 4.14 15.86 30.69
C PRO A 16 5.60 16.24 31.04
N GLY A 17 5.85 17.53 31.17
CA GLY A 17 7.15 18.09 31.50
C GLY A 17 8.09 18.23 30.30
N LEU A 18 7.67 17.77 29.09
CA LEU A 18 8.47 17.87 27.86
C LEU A 18 9.92 17.37 28.04
N PRO A 19 10.11 16.12 28.48
CA PRO A 19 11.46 15.61 28.74
C PRO A 19 12.29 15.62 27.46
N ASP A 20 13.55 16.01 27.60
CA ASP A 20 14.54 15.87 26.53
C ASP A 20 14.79 14.40 26.23
N VAL A 21 15.05 14.10 24.97
CA VAL A 21 15.49 12.79 24.51
C VAL A 21 16.83 12.93 23.82
N GLU A 22 17.72 11.97 24.03
CA GLU A 22 18.89 11.85 23.18
C GLU A 22 18.42 11.64 21.73
N VAL A 23 19.08 12.33 20.80
CA VAL A 23 18.74 12.21 19.37
C VAL A 23 18.93 10.75 18.98
N CYS A 24 17.81 10.07 18.78
CA CYS A 24 17.85 8.69 18.30
C CYS A 24 18.15 8.73 16.81
N THR A 25 19.28 8.15 16.43
CA THR A 25 19.69 8.03 15.01
C THR A 25 19.11 6.78 14.37
N ASP A 26 18.31 6.02 15.12
CA ASP A 26 17.67 4.80 14.63
C ASP A 26 16.25 5.13 14.14
N ASP A 27 16.00 4.99 12.84
CA ASP A 27 14.73 5.29 12.19
C ASP A 27 13.55 4.46 12.74
N THR A 28 13.84 3.28 13.31
CA THR A 28 12.85 2.45 14.00
C THR A 28 12.29 3.10 15.26
N ALA A 29 13.02 4.06 15.83
CA ALA A 29 12.57 4.80 17.00
C ALA A 29 11.43 5.78 16.72
N MET A 30 11.22 6.21 15.49
CA MET A 30 10.10 7.10 15.13
C MET A 30 8.74 6.43 15.32
N ALA A 31 8.67 5.10 15.18
CA ALA A 31 7.45 4.31 15.41
C ALA A 31 7.31 3.84 16.87
N SER A 32 8.26 4.14 17.74
CA SER A 32 8.24 3.63 19.10
C SER A 32 7.33 4.45 20.02
N THR A 33 6.37 3.78 20.65
CA THR A 33 5.52 4.34 21.71
C THR A 33 6.32 4.79 22.94
N SER A 34 7.59 4.39 23.07
CA SER A 34 8.49 4.79 24.14
C SER A 34 8.94 6.25 24.06
N MET A 35 8.89 6.86 22.85
CA MET A 35 9.28 8.25 22.67
C MET A 35 8.27 9.20 23.33
N PRO A 36 8.74 10.22 24.07
CA PRO A 36 7.87 11.10 24.85
C PRO A 36 6.99 12.02 23.98
N TYR A 37 7.18 12.04 22.68
CA TYR A 37 6.46 12.89 21.72
C TYR A 37 5.59 12.11 20.72
N TRP A 38 5.55 10.76 20.79
CA TRP A 38 4.75 9.93 19.92
C TRP A 38 3.69 9.13 20.69
N ASP A 39 2.52 8.94 20.06
CA ASP A 39 1.46 8.01 20.43
C ASP A 39 1.05 8.06 21.91
N ARG A 40 0.87 9.27 22.46
CA ARG A 40 0.41 9.49 23.83
C ARG A 40 -1.10 9.38 23.90
N ASP A 41 -1.62 8.67 24.90
CA ASP A 41 -3.05 8.37 25.04
C ASP A 41 -3.94 9.64 25.08
N GLY A 42 -3.39 10.79 25.48
CA GLY A 42 -4.10 12.08 25.45
C GLY A 42 -4.53 12.53 24.04
N VAL A 43 -3.92 11.99 22.98
CA VAL A 43 -4.27 12.33 21.60
C VAL A 43 -5.70 11.92 21.26
N HIS A 44 -6.17 10.83 21.84
CA HIS A 44 -7.51 10.29 21.61
C HIS A 44 -8.64 11.24 22.07
N GLU A 45 -8.41 12.06 23.09
CA GLU A 45 -9.38 13.09 23.51
C GLU A 45 -9.56 14.17 22.44
N ILE A 46 -8.49 14.54 21.74
CA ILE A 46 -8.53 15.48 20.61
C ILE A 46 -9.42 14.89 19.50
N TYR A 47 -9.20 13.62 19.13
CA TYR A 47 -9.91 12.98 18.03
C TYR A 47 -11.39 12.75 18.34
N ARG A 48 -11.74 12.38 19.57
CA ARG A 48 -13.14 12.32 20.00
C ARG A 48 -13.84 13.67 19.91
N ARG A 49 -13.12 14.75 20.24
CA ARG A 49 -13.67 16.10 20.07
C ARG A 49 -13.86 16.45 18.60
N TRP A 50 -12.87 16.15 17.75
CA TRP A 50 -12.97 16.41 16.31
C TRP A 50 -14.07 15.56 15.67
N ARG A 51 -14.20 14.30 16.06
CA ARG A 51 -15.26 13.43 15.56
C ARG A 51 -16.65 14.00 15.85
N ARG A 52 -16.92 14.46 17.06
CA ARG A 52 -18.19 15.11 17.39
C ARG A 52 -18.47 16.34 16.53
N ILE A 53 -17.45 17.14 16.23
CA ILE A 53 -17.59 18.30 15.34
C ILE A 53 -17.91 17.82 13.92
N LEU A 54 -17.18 16.84 13.42
CA LEU A 54 -17.35 16.31 12.08
C LEU A 54 -18.75 15.71 11.89
N ASP A 55 -19.21 14.94 12.86
CA ASP A 55 -20.55 14.35 12.87
C ASP A 55 -21.67 15.42 12.85
N SER A 56 -21.42 16.59 13.45
CA SER A 56 -22.40 17.71 13.42
C SER A 56 -22.57 18.32 12.01
N TYR A 57 -21.66 18.06 11.09
CA TYR A 57 -21.75 18.46 9.68
C TYR A 57 -22.14 17.31 8.75
N SER A 58 -22.34 16.11 9.30
CA SER A 58 -22.72 14.92 8.55
C SER A 58 -24.23 14.75 8.48
N THR A 59 -24.70 14.10 7.42
CA THR A 59 -26.07 13.62 7.26
C THR A 59 -26.01 12.17 6.81
N ASP A 60 -27.13 11.44 6.85
CA ASP A 60 -27.20 10.04 6.37
C ASP A 60 -26.79 9.91 4.90
N ALA A 61 -27.03 10.95 4.10
CA ALA A 61 -26.67 10.96 2.67
C ALA A 61 -25.27 11.53 2.39
N ASP A 62 -24.63 12.17 3.34
CA ASP A 62 -23.38 12.92 3.15
C ASP A 62 -22.55 12.90 4.46
N THR A 63 -21.93 11.76 4.70
CA THR A 63 -21.09 11.53 5.88
C THR A 63 -19.71 12.16 5.69
N ARG A 64 -19.28 12.99 6.64
CA ARG A 64 -17.91 13.51 6.68
C ARG A 64 -17.00 12.48 7.34
N ILE A 65 -15.79 12.30 6.81
CA ILE A 65 -14.85 11.29 7.32
C ILE A 65 -13.51 11.88 7.74
N MET A 66 -12.80 11.16 8.61
CA MET A 66 -11.39 11.42 8.93
C MET A 66 -10.58 10.14 8.73
N VAL A 67 -9.40 10.29 8.13
CA VAL A 67 -8.39 9.23 8.06
C VAL A 67 -7.13 9.67 8.81
N ALA A 68 -6.62 8.82 9.69
CA ALA A 68 -5.38 9.07 10.43
C ALA A 68 -4.16 8.60 9.64
N GLU A 69 -3.17 9.47 9.56
CA GLU A 69 -1.81 9.07 9.24
C GLU A 69 -1.06 8.87 10.56
N ALA A 70 -0.87 7.59 10.97
CA ALA A 70 -0.27 7.23 12.24
C ALA A 70 0.70 6.05 12.09
N TRP A 71 1.99 6.33 12.27
CA TRP A 71 3.03 5.33 12.38
C TRP A 71 3.14 4.88 13.83
N VAL A 72 2.42 3.80 14.19
CA VAL A 72 2.35 3.33 15.58
C VAL A 72 2.58 1.82 15.66
N GLN A 73 3.26 1.41 16.70
CA GLN A 73 3.57 0.02 17.01
C GLN A 73 3.30 -0.26 18.51
N PRO A 74 2.87 -1.47 18.87
CA PRO A 74 2.48 -2.58 17.99
C PRO A 74 1.17 -2.29 17.23
N ILE A 75 0.80 -3.16 16.28
CA ILE A 75 -0.37 -2.97 15.40
C ILE A 75 -1.68 -2.74 16.18
N ASP A 76 -1.82 -3.28 17.39
CA ASP A 76 -2.98 -3.03 18.26
C ASP A 76 -3.21 -1.54 18.57
N ARG A 77 -2.15 -0.72 18.47
CA ARG A 77 -2.25 0.71 18.72
C ARG A 77 -3.06 1.41 17.65
N ILE A 78 -3.01 0.93 16.38
CA ILE A 78 -3.75 1.57 15.29
C ILE A 78 -5.27 1.47 15.50
N ALA A 79 -5.76 0.37 16.09
CA ALA A 79 -7.17 0.19 16.39
C ALA A 79 -7.73 1.27 17.35
N ARG A 80 -6.87 1.86 18.19
CA ARG A 80 -7.29 2.95 19.09
C ARG A 80 -7.69 4.22 18.34
N TYR A 81 -7.05 4.46 17.17
CA TYR A 81 -7.34 5.64 16.34
C TYR A 81 -8.65 5.51 15.57
N VAL A 82 -9.15 4.29 15.38
CA VAL A 82 -10.34 4.00 14.58
C VAL A 82 -11.52 3.50 15.42
N ARG A 83 -11.51 3.75 16.74
CA ARG A 83 -12.67 3.49 17.57
C ARG A 83 -13.91 4.25 17.05
N PRO A 84 -15.14 3.80 17.33
CA PRO A 84 -16.36 4.37 16.76
C PRO A 84 -16.55 5.87 16.99
N ASP A 85 -15.89 6.44 17.99
CA ASP A 85 -15.94 7.86 18.37
C ASP A 85 -14.67 8.65 17.96
N GLU A 86 -13.78 8.05 17.13
CA GLU A 86 -12.54 8.67 16.66
C GLU A 86 -12.48 8.73 15.12
N HIS A 87 -11.33 8.43 14.48
CA HIS A 87 -11.25 8.42 13.01
C HIS A 87 -12.08 7.27 12.42
N HIS A 88 -12.52 7.45 11.19
CA HIS A 88 -13.21 6.40 10.44
C HIS A 88 -12.23 5.37 9.89
N GLN A 89 -11.02 5.82 9.58
CA GLN A 89 -9.97 5.03 8.95
C GLN A 89 -8.59 5.44 9.50
N ALA A 90 -7.63 4.52 9.43
CA ALA A 90 -6.22 4.81 9.65
C ALA A 90 -5.38 3.94 8.70
N PHE A 91 -4.39 4.52 8.04
CA PHE A 91 -3.54 3.79 7.10
C PHE A 91 -2.83 2.64 7.80
N ASN A 92 -2.89 1.45 7.19
CA ASN A 92 -2.18 0.28 7.67
C ASN A 92 -0.72 0.29 7.18
N PHE A 93 0.12 1.00 7.90
CA PHE A 93 1.53 1.07 7.56
C PHE A 93 2.30 -0.21 7.89
N SER A 94 1.78 -1.06 8.78
CA SER A 94 2.35 -2.39 9.00
C SER A 94 2.28 -3.24 7.73
N PHE A 95 1.14 -3.18 6.99
CA PHE A 95 1.03 -3.86 5.70
C PHE A 95 1.94 -3.22 4.63
N LEU A 96 2.00 -1.88 4.57
CA LEU A 96 2.88 -1.17 3.66
C LEU A 96 4.34 -1.56 3.86
N ASP A 97 4.80 -1.67 5.12
CA ASP A 97 6.19 -1.97 5.49
C ASP A 97 6.54 -3.47 5.38
N THR A 98 5.53 -4.31 5.19
CA THR A 98 5.75 -5.76 5.08
C THR A 98 6.50 -6.11 3.79
N ARG A 99 7.54 -6.92 3.94
CA ARG A 99 8.33 -7.45 2.82
C ARG A 99 7.49 -8.41 1.97
N TRP A 100 8.00 -8.72 0.77
CA TRP A 100 7.45 -9.75 -0.08
C TRP A 100 7.81 -11.14 0.46
N ASP A 101 7.19 -11.50 1.58
CA ASP A 101 7.37 -12.73 2.35
C ASP A 101 6.00 -13.27 2.77
N ALA A 102 5.74 -14.55 2.48
CA ALA A 102 4.41 -15.13 2.67
C ALA A 102 4.01 -15.22 4.14
N ALA A 103 4.94 -15.56 5.03
CA ALA A 103 4.66 -15.67 6.46
C ALA A 103 4.33 -14.29 7.05
N ALA A 104 5.16 -13.28 6.73
CA ALA A 104 4.95 -11.91 7.18
C ALA A 104 3.64 -11.31 6.64
N LEU A 105 3.29 -11.56 5.37
CA LEU A 105 2.03 -11.11 4.77
C LEU A 105 0.82 -11.79 5.43
N ARG A 106 0.87 -13.10 5.68
CA ARG A 106 -0.22 -13.80 6.41
C ARG A 106 -0.40 -13.24 7.81
N GLU A 107 0.69 -13.02 8.54
CA GLU A 107 0.67 -12.45 9.88
C GLU A 107 0.05 -11.06 9.89
N VAL A 108 0.58 -10.12 9.08
CA VAL A 108 0.08 -8.75 9.07
C VAL A 108 -1.38 -8.65 8.61
N ILE A 109 -1.82 -9.47 7.64
CA ILE A 109 -3.21 -9.49 7.19
C ILE A 109 -4.12 -10.01 8.33
N SER A 110 -3.76 -11.13 8.96
CA SER A 110 -4.54 -11.72 10.05
C SER A 110 -4.64 -10.78 11.25
N GLU A 111 -3.52 -10.19 11.67
CA GLU A 111 -3.48 -9.27 12.80
C GLU A 111 -4.25 -7.97 12.49
N SER A 112 -4.17 -7.48 11.25
CA SER A 112 -4.92 -6.29 10.82
C SER A 112 -6.43 -6.50 10.96
N TYR A 113 -6.95 -7.64 10.52
CA TYR A 113 -8.37 -7.96 10.71
C TYR A 113 -8.69 -8.11 12.19
N ARG A 114 -7.92 -8.91 12.92
CA ARG A 114 -8.16 -9.14 14.36
C ARG A 114 -8.30 -7.82 15.15
N VAL A 115 -7.39 -6.85 14.92
CA VAL A 115 -7.39 -5.60 15.70
C VAL A 115 -8.48 -4.62 15.27
N ASN A 116 -8.77 -4.54 13.97
CA ASN A 116 -9.79 -3.63 13.45
C ASN A 116 -11.21 -4.17 13.70
N ASP A 117 -11.45 -5.47 13.55
CA ASP A 117 -12.74 -6.12 13.85
C ASP A 117 -13.10 -5.94 15.33
N ALA A 118 -12.13 -5.96 16.24
CA ALA A 118 -12.36 -5.74 17.67
C ALA A 118 -12.97 -4.37 18.00
N VAL A 119 -12.86 -3.39 17.09
CA VAL A 119 -13.43 -2.04 17.21
C VAL A 119 -14.46 -1.73 16.11
N ASN A 120 -14.85 -2.72 15.32
CA ASN A 120 -15.78 -2.59 14.18
C ASN A 120 -15.34 -1.53 13.17
N ALA A 121 -14.05 -1.44 12.88
CA ALA A 121 -13.51 -0.52 11.90
C ALA A 121 -12.99 -1.27 10.67
N PRO A 122 -13.12 -0.69 9.45
CA PRO A 122 -12.53 -1.29 8.27
C PRO A 122 -11.00 -1.17 8.33
N THR A 123 -10.30 -2.22 7.91
CA THR A 123 -8.86 -2.13 7.63
C THR A 123 -8.64 -1.21 6.43
N THR A 124 -7.58 -0.38 6.47
CA THR A 124 -7.27 0.58 5.40
C THR A 124 -5.93 0.22 4.76
N TRP A 125 -5.99 -0.47 3.64
CA TRP A 125 -4.83 -1.02 2.94
C TRP A 125 -4.13 0.05 2.10
N VAL A 126 -2.80 0.02 2.10
CA VAL A 126 -1.94 0.93 1.34
C VAL A 126 -0.61 0.27 1.03
N LEU A 127 -0.06 0.46 -0.18
CA LEU A 127 1.24 -0.07 -0.60
C LEU A 127 2.29 1.01 -0.85
N SER A 128 1.87 2.23 -1.17
CA SER A 128 2.75 3.37 -1.45
C SER A 128 2.14 4.67 -0.99
N ASN A 129 2.98 5.66 -0.72
CA ASN A 129 2.60 7.04 -0.47
C ASN A 129 3.74 7.99 -0.90
N HIS A 130 3.59 9.28 -0.62
CA HIS A 130 4.57 10.32 -0.98
C HIS A 130 5.79 10.40 -0.04
N ASP A 131 5.91 9.50 0.93
CA ASP A 131 6.98 9.51 1.95
C ASP A 131 7.83 8.23 1.94
N VAL A 132 7.48 7.24 1.11
CA VAL A 132 8.18 5.96 1.04
C VAL A 132 8.57 5.60 -0.39
N ILE A 133 9.59 4.78 -0.53
CA ILE A 133 10.02 4.21 -1.82
C ILE A 133 8.83 3.49 -2.47
N ARG A 134 8.58 3.77 -3.76
CA ARG A 134 7.49 3.13 -4.52
C ARG A 134 7.59 1.61 -4.44
N HIS A 135 6.48 0.93 -4.20
CA HIS A 135 6.48 -0.52 -4.00
C HIS A 135 6.99 -1.30 -5.23
N ALA A 136 6.88 -0.76 -6.46
CA ALA A 136 7.48 -1.35 -7.65
C ALA A 136 9.02 -1.43 -7.59
N THR A 137 9.65 -0.63 -6.76
CA THR A 137 11.10 -0.71 -6.46
C THR A 137 11.32 -1.46 -5.15
N ARG A 138 10.61 -1.09 -4.09
CA ARG A 138 10.80 -1.62 -2.74
C ARG A 138 10.66 -3.14 -2.65
N LEU A 139 9.68 -3.73 -3.34
CA LEU A 139 9.44 -5.18 -3.32
C LEU A 139 10.50 -6.01 -4.09
N ALA A 140 11.41 -5.36 -4.82
CA ALA A 140 12.54 -6.01 -5.48
C ALA A 140 13.86 -5.85 -4.71
N LEU A 141 13.87 -5.08 -3.61
CA LEU A 141 15.05 -4.93 -2.77
C LEU A 141 15.41 -6.24 -2.09
N ALA A 142 16.71 -6.47 -1.87
CA ALA A 142 17.17 -7.57 -1.04
C ALA A 142 16.65 -7.41 0.41
N PRO A 143 16.45 -8.51 1.15
CA PRO A 143 15.89 -8.44 2.51
C PRO A 143 16.62 -7.48 3.46
N GLU A 144 17.93 -7.35 3.34
CA GLU A 144 18.78 -6.43 4.10
C GLU A 144 18.67 -4.97 3.66
N GLU A 145 18.22 -4.72 2.43
CA GLU A 145 18.01 -3.39 1.85
C GLU A 145 16.55 -2.97 1.85
N ALA A 146 15.63 -3.90 2.17
CA ALA A 146 14.19 -3.65 2.12
C ALA A 146 13.81 -2.63 3.19
N THR A 147 13.62 -1.41 2.76
CA THR A 147 13.27 -0.27 3.60
C THR A 147 12.16 0.54 2.96
N THR A 148 11.26 1.08 3.79
CA THR A 148 10.28 2.10 3.39
C THR A 148 10.88 3.50 3.50
N GLN A 149 12.06 3.63 4.09
CA GLN A 149 12.65 4.89 4.50
C GLN A 149 13.26 5.68 3.34
N LEU A 150 13.67 6.88 3.66
CA LEU A 150 14.14 7.93 2.74
C LEU A 150 15.54 7.67 2.14
N ALA A 151 16.25 6.65 2.62
CA ALA A 151 17.49 6.20 2.02
C ALA A 151 17.20 5.46 0.71
N GLY A 152 17.93 5.79 -0.33
CA GLY A 152 17.86 5.02 -1.57
C GLY A 152 18.43 3.62 -1.39
N PRO A 153 18.05 2.66 -2.22
CA PRO A 153 18.65 1.34 -2.22
C PRO A 153 20.14 1.42 -2.55
N VAL A 154 20.93 0.55 -1.92
CA VAL A 154 22.37 0.45 -2.17
C VAL A 154 22.64 -0.13 -3.55
N THR A 155 21.78 -1.06 -4.00
CA THR A 155 21.85 -1.72 -5.30
C THR A 155 20.62 -1.38 -6.12
N GLU A 156 20.76 -1.07 -7.40
CA GLU A 156 19.60 -0.86 -8.28
C GLU A 156 18.82 -2.18 -8.40
N PRO A 157 17.52 -2.21 -8.00
CA PRO A 157 16.74 -3.44 -7.99
C PRO A 157 16.35 -3.86 -9.42
N ASP A 158 16.09 -5.15 -9.60
CA ASP A 158 15.55 -5.68 -10.85
C ASP A 158 14.13 -5.15 -11.08
N ARG A 159 13.99 -4.25 -12.06
CA ARG A 159 12.71 -3.60 -12.39
C ARG A 159 11.64 -4.59 -12.86
N THR A 160 12.04 -5.70 -13.51
CA THR A 160 11.09 -6.73 -13.98
C THR A 160 10.50 -7.49 -12.81
N VAL A 161 11.36 -7.90 -11.88
CA VAL A 161 10.94 -8.53 -10.62
C VAL A 161 10.06 -7.56 -9.81
N GLY A 162 10.52 -6.32 -9.66
CA GLY A 162 9.80 -5.29 -8.91
C GLY A 162 8.40 -5.01 -9.45
N LEU A 163 8.27 -4.83 -10.77
CA LEU A 163 6.97 -4.64 -11.41
C LEU A 163 6.08 -5.89 -11.26
N GLY A 164 6.64 -7.09 -11.42
CA GLY A 164 5.90 -8.34 -11.23
C GLY A 164 5.31 -8.45 -9.83
N ARG A 165 6.13 -8.23 -8.80
CA ARG A 165 5.72 -8.24 -7.39
C ARG A 165 4.75 -7.10 -7.05
N ALA A 166 4.95 -5.91 -7.61
CA ALA A 166 4.04 -4.79 -7.42
C ALA A 166 2.63 -5.11 -7.93
N ARG A 167 2.52 -5.65 -9.14
CA ARG A 167 1.24 -6.11 -9.71
C ARG A 167 0.61 -7.20 -8.85
N ALA A 168 1.40 -8.16 -8.35
CA ALA A 168 0.93 -9.22 -7.46
C ALA A 168 0.44 -8.67 -6.11
N ALA A 169 1.21 -7.77 -5.48
CA ALA A 169 0.85 -7.13 -4.22
C ALA A 169 -0.43 -6.30 -4.34
N THR A 170 -0.58 -5.53 -5.43
CA THR A 170 -1.81 -4.77 -5.71
C THR A 170 -3.01 -5.70 -5.93
N THR A 171 -2.82 -6.80 -6.66
CA THR A 171 -3.89 -7.78 -6.88
C THR A 171 -4.30 -8.44 -5.56
N LEU A 172 -3.34 -8.74 -4.67
CA LEU A 172 -3.62 -9.19 -3.30
C LEU A 172 -4.40 -8.12 -2.54
N MET A 173 -3.86 -6.91 -2.42
CA MET A 173 -4.45 -5.80 -1.66
C MET A 173 -5.89 -5.48 -2.08
N LEU A 174 -6.14 -5.36 -3.39
CA LEU A 174 -7.46 -5.06 -3.90
C LEU A 174 -8.46 -6.22 -3.78
N GLY A 175 -7.99 -7.44 -3.53
CA GLY A 175 -8.82 -8.59 -3.16
C GLY A 175 -9.30 -8.56 -1.71
N LEU A 176 -8.59 -7.87 -0.81
CA LEU A 176 -8.88 -7.85 0.62
C LEU A 176 -10.07 -6.94 0.96
N PRO A 177 -11.00 -7.34 1.86
CA PRO A 177 -12.01 -6.47 2.45
C PRO A 177 -11.42 -5.24 3.16
N GLY A 178 -12.23 -4.18 3.23
CA GLY A 178 -11.84 -2.90 3.82
C GLY A 178 -11.58 -1.82 2.78
N SER A 179 -10.98 -0.71 3.17
CA SER A 179 -10.65 0.41 2.28
C SER A 179 -9.28 0.21 1.63
N ALA A 180 -9.12 0.67 0.40
CA ALA A 180 -7.84 0.66 -0.29
C ALA A 180 -7.48 2.07 -0.78
N TYR A 181 -6.28 2.53 -0.46
CA TYR A 181 -5.74 3.79 -0.93
C TYR A 181 -4.65 3.53 -1.96
N LEU A 182 -4.72 4.23 -3.07
CA LEU A 182 -3.79 4.14 -4.18
C LEU A 182 -2.97 5.42 -4.27
N TYR A 183 -1.65 5.27 -4.38
CA TYR A 183 -0.78 6.40 -4.60
C TYR A 183 -0.57 6.62 -6.10
N GLN A 184 -0.68 7.87 -6.54
CA GLN A 184 -0.53 8.24 -7.95
C GLN A 184 0.75 7.66 -8.58
N GLY A 185 0.59 7.07 -9.77
CA GLY A 185 1.68 6.44 -10.53
C GLY A 185 1.92 4.97 -10.21
N GLU A 186 1.35 4.42 -9.13
CA GLU A 186 1.43 2.98 -8.91
C GLU A 186 0.59 2.19 -9.91
N GLU A 187 -0.51 2.78 -10.39
CA GLU A 187 -1.33 2.23 -11.46
C GLU A 187 -0.61 2.15 -12.82
N LEU A 188 0.48 2.88 -12.95
CA LEU A 188 1.37 2.81 -14.11
C LEU A 188 2.55 1.86 -13.88
N GLY A 189 2.74 1.36 -12.67
CA GLY A 189 3.90 0.57 -12.29
C GLY A 189 5.19 1.40 -12.22
N LEU A 190 5.09 2.70 -11.91
CA LEU A 190 6.25 3.58 -11.86
C LEU A 190 7.24 3.12 -10.78
N PRO A 191 8.53 2.93 -11.14
CA PRO A 191 9.58 2.70 -10.17
C PRO A 191 9.94 3.99 -9.42
N GLU A 192 10.70 3.85 -8.32
CA GLU A 192 11.39 4.96 -7.68
C GLU A 192 12.42 5.57 -8.62
N VAL A 193 12.53 6.89 -8.61
CA VAL A 193 13.58 7.59 -9.39
C VAL A 193 14.76 7.87 -8.48
N LEU A 194 15.81 7.07 -8.61
CA LEU A 194 16.97 7.12 -7.74
C LEU A 194 18.05 8.09 -8.20
N ASP A 195 18.13 8.36 -9.49
CA ASP A 195 19.19 9.09 -10.19
C ASP A 195 18.85 10.57 -10.46
N ILE A 196 18.00 11.16 -9.61
CA ILE A 196 17.72 12.61 -9.71
C ILE A 196 19.03 13.38 -9.45
N PRO A 197 19.47 14.27 -10.38
CA PRO A 197 20.65 15.10 -10.18
C PRO A 197 20.53 15.95 -8.91
N ASP A 198 21.62 16.11 -8.20
CA ASP A 198 21.64 16.83 -6.90
C ASP A 198 21.11 18.27 -7.00
N ASP A 199 21.37 18.96 -8.11
CA ASP A 199 20.89 20.32 -8.39
C ASP A 199 19.38 20.39 -8.70
N LYS A 200 18.73 19.24 -8.86
CA LYS A 200 17.27 19.10 -9.12
C LYS A 200 16.50 18.64 -7.90
N ARG A 201 17.18 18.16 -6.87
CA ARG A 201 16.51 17.68 -5.67
C ARG A 201 15.83 18.81 -4.90
N GLN A 202 14.69 18.50 -4.24
CA GLN A 202 13.85 19.46 -3.55
C GLN A 202 13.62 19.07 -2.08
N ASP A 203 13.78 17.78 -1.70
CA ASP A 203 13.49 17.33 -0.35
C ASP A 203 14.50 17.87 0.67
N PRO A 204 14.05 18.52 1.75
CA PRO A 204 14.91 18.98 2.83
C PRO A 204 15.79 17.90 3.46
N THR A 205 15.36 16.64 3.43
CA THR A 205 16.13 15.51 3.97
C THR A 205 17.44 15.33 3.22
N PHE A 206 17.39 15.38 1.87
CA PHE A 206 18.60 15.34 1.06
C PHE A 206 19.59 16.43 1.48
N PHE A 207 19.14 17.68 1.59
CA PHE A 207 20.02 18.80 1.94
C PHE A 207 20.59 18.72 3.35
N ARG A 208 19.85 18.16 4.30
CA ARG A 208 20.33 17.98 5.69
C ARG A 208 21.40 16.90 5.79
N THR A 209 21.29 15.84 4.98
CA THR A 209 22.16 14.67 5.10
C THR A 209 23.25 14.64 4.04
N HIS A 210 23.17 15.48 3.01
CA HIS A 210 24.17 15.57 1.94
C HIS A 210 25.56 15.94 2.50
N GLY A 211 26.56 15.13 2.19
CA GLY A 211 27.92 15.30 2.69
C GLY A 211 28.16 14.77 4.09
N THR A 212 27.18 14.16 4.73
CA THR A 212 27.37 13.41 6.00
C THR A 212 27.85 11.97 5.71
N ASP A 213 28.15 11.24 6.75
CA ASP A 213 28.51 9.81 6.69
C ASP A 213 27.31 8.90 6.39
N LYS A 214 26.07 9.41 6.46
CA LYS A 214 24.81 8.72 6.15
C LYS A 214 23.93 9.59 5.25
N PRO A 215 24.28 9.76 3.96
CA PRO A 215 23.46 10.55 3.03
C PRO A 215 22.16 9.82 2.69
N GLU A 216 21.06 10.57 2.66
CA GLU A 216 19.74 10.08 2.24
C GLU A 216 19.34 10.75 0.92
N LEU A 217 18.67 10.00 0.04
CA LEU A 217 18.16 10.54 -1.23
C LEU A 217 16.91 11.40 -1.03
N GLY A 218 16.26 11.30 0.12
CA GLY A 218 14.99 11.96 0.37
C GLY A 218 13.83 11.33 -0.41
N ARG A 219 12.71 12.04 -0.48
CA ARG A 219 11.44 11.55 -1.03
C ARG A 219 11.16 12.00 -2.47
N ASP A 220 12.09 12.70 -3.10
CA ASP A 220 11.88 13.23 -4.45
C ASP A 220 11.58 12.15 -5.48
N GLY A 221 12.20 10.97 -5.34
CA GLY A 221 12.06 9.87 -6.27
C GLY A 221 10.64 9.33 -6.40
N CYS A 222 9.87 9.27 -5.30
CA CYS A 222 8.47 8.86 -5.33
C CYS A 222 7.52 10.02 -5.73
N ARG A 223 8.02 11.26 -5.83
CA ARG A 223 7.24 12.47 -6.12
C ARG A 223 7.42 13.01 -7.53
N VAL A 224 8.22 12.34 -8.36
CA VAL A 224 8.37 12.71 -9.78
C VAL A 224 6.99 12.69 -10.45
N PRO A 225 6.64 13.75 -11.22
CA PRO A 225 5.33 13.85 -11.87
C PRO A 225 4.98 12.66 -12.74
N ILE A 226 3.68 12.34 -12.79
CA ILE A 226 3.16 11.24 -13.61
C ILE A 226 3.42 11.53 -15.09
N PRO A 227 3.87 10.54 -15.89
CA PRO A 227 3.98 10.66 -17.33
C PRO A 227 2.61 10.49 -18.00
N TRP A 228 1.97 11.59 -18.40
CA TRP A 228 0.69 11.51 -19.10
C TRP A 228 0.85 11.13 -20.57
N SER A 229 1.92 11.60 -21.21
CA SER A 229 2.24 11.33 -22.61
C SER A 229 3.71 10.95 -22.76
N ALA A 230 3.95 9.90 -23.54
CA ALA A 230 5.31 9.47 -23.89
C ALA A 230 6.10 10.57 -24.63
N ASP A 231 5.44 11.30 -25.52
CA ASP A 231 6.07 12.39 -26.28
C ASP A 231 6.47 13.56 -25.37
N GLU A 232 5.69 13.87 -24.32
CA GLU A 232 6.05 14.90 -23.35
C GLU A 232 7.29 14.53 -22.53
N VAL A 233 7.43 13.27 -22.15
CA VAL A 233 8.64 12.76 -21.46
C VAL A 233 9.85 12.84 -22.41
N ALA A 234 9.70 12.38 -23.65
CA ALA A 234 10.78 12.35 -24.64
C ALA A 234 11.27 13.73 -25.05
N THR A 235 10.37 14.74 -25.03
CA THR A 235 10.67 16.14 -25.44
C THR A 235 10.85 17.07 -24.24
N ALA A 236 10.98 16.54 -23.03
CA ALA A 236 11.25 17.34 -21.84
C ALA A 236 12.59 18.09 -22.01
N GLY A 237 12.50 19.42 -22.15
CA GLY A 237 13.68 20.27 -22.43
C GLY A 237 13.66 21.02 -23.77
N ASP A 238 12.79 20.65 -24.71
CA ASP A 238 12.67 21.29 -26.03
C ASP A 238 11.84 22.61 -26.00
N GLY A 239 12.20 23.51 -25.10
CA GLY A 239 11.54 24.83 -24.98
C GLY A 239 10.21 24.84 -24.24
N ARG A 240 9.79 23.70 -23.68
CA ARG A 240 8.63 23.56 -22.78
C ARG A 240 9.04 23.82 -21.33
N THR A 241 8.09 24.21 -20.51
CA THR A 241 8.32 24.28 -19.06
C THR A 241 8.65 22.88 -18.54
N PRO A 242 9.86 22.65 -18.00
CA PRO A 242 10.23 21.34 -17.48
C PRO A 242 9.34 20.99 -16.26
N PRO A 243 9.08 19.69 -16.01
CA PRO A 243 8.45 19.28 -14.77
C PRO A 243 9.33 19.68 -13.58
N TRP A 244 8.70 19.89 -12.42
CA TRP A 244 9.42 20.37 -11.22
C TRP A 244 10.48 19.37 -10.70
N LEU A 245 10.32 18.07 -10.99
CA LEU A 245 11.33 17.04 -10.87
C LEU A 245 11.52 16.34 -12.22
N PRO A 246 12.74 15.99 -12.62
CA PRO A 246 13.00 15.40 -13.93
C PRO A 246 12.39 13.99 -14.02
N GLN A 247 11.72 13.71 -15.12
CA GLN A 247 11.21 12.39 -15.44
C GLN A 247 12.30 11.57 -16.14
N PRO A 248 12.60 10.32 -15.69
CA PRO A 248 13.55 9.46 -16.37
C PRO A 248 12.97 8.95 -17.69
N ALA A 249 13.84 8.62 -18.65
CA ALA A 249 13.44 8.18 -20.00
C ALA A 249 12.46 6.97 -19.98
N VAL A 250 12.63 6.06 -19.01
CA VAL A 250 11.73 4.89 -18.85
C VAL A 250 10.26 5.29 -18.59
N PHE A 251 10.00 6.50 -18.11
CA PHE A 251 8.63 6.97 -17.92
C PHE A 251 7.86 7.15 -19.24
N ALA A 252 8.56 7.33 -20.37
CA ALA A 252 7.91 7.36 -21.67
C ALA A 252 7.23 6.02 -22.03
N ASP A 253 7.84 4.90 -21.68
CA ASP A 253 7.27 3.57 -21.91
C ASP A 253 6.11 3.26 -20.94
N LEU A 254 6.11 3.90 -19.77
CA LEU A 254 5.12 3.74 -18.72
C LEU A 254 4.02 4.82 -18.74
N ALA A 255 4.03 5.70 -19.73
CA ALA A 255 3.09 6.80 -19.83
C ALA A 255 1.63 6.33 -19.96
N VAL A 256 0.70 7.16 -19.49
CA VAL A 256 -0.74 6.87 -19.52
C VAL A 256 -1.23 6.56 -20.93
N ASP A 257 -0.80 7.34 -21.93
CA ASP A 257 -1.17 7.14 -23.33
C ASP A 257 -0.67 5.82 -23.91
N ARG A 258 0.46 5.30 -23.44
CA ARG A 258 1.01 3.99 -23.86
C ARG A 258 0.26 2.83 -23.23
N GLN A 259 -0.22 3.00 -22.01
CA GLN A 259 -0.88 1.92 -21.26
C GLN A 259 -2.39 1.86 -21.49
N THR A 260 -3.01 2.97 -21.87
CA THR A 260 -4.47 3.02 -22.09
C THR A 260 -4.88 2.13 -23.26
N GLY A 261 -5.75 1.16 -22.97
CA GLY A 261 -6.28 0.19 -23.96
C GLY A 261 -5.37 -1.01 -24.20
N ASP A 262 -4.17 -1.07 -23.61
CA ASP A 262 -3.34 -2.28 -23.61
C ASP A 262 -3.76 -3.19 -22.45
N ALA A 263 -4.50 -4.25 -22.74
CA ALA A 263 -5.00 -5.21 -21.75
C ALA A 263 -3.90 -5.87 -20.89
N THR A 264 -2.64 -5.80 -21.32
CA THR A 264 -1.50 -6.35 -20.57
C THR A 264 -0.83 -5.33 -19.66
N SER A 265 -1.18 -4.05 -19.79
CA SER A 265 -0.61 -2.95 -19.02
C SER A 265 -1.00 -2.99 -17.54
N THR A 266 -0.22 -2.29 -16.72
CA THR A 266 -0.52 -2.15 -15.29
C THR A 266 -1.77 -1.29 -15.07
N LEU A 267 -1.96 -0.25 -15.88
CA LEU A 267 -3.14 0.62 -15.83
C LEU A 267 -4.44 -0.16 -16.05
N GLU A 268 -4.49 -1.02 -17.07
CA GLU A 268 -5.70 -1.82 -17.35
C GLU A 268 -5.91 -2.93 -16.31
N LEU A 269 -4.83 -3.46 -15.71
CA LEU A 269 -4.93 -4.34 -14.55
C LEU A 269 -5.65 -3.62 -13.38
N TYR A 270 -5.21 -2.42 -13.00
CA TYR A 270 -5.85 -1.64 -11.93
C TYR A 270 -7.33 -1.35 -12.23
N ARG A 271 -7.64 -0.91 -13.46
CA ARG A 271 -9.02 -0.68 -13.90
C ARG A 271 -9.89 -1.94 -13.75
N SER A 272 -9.37 -3.08 -14.18
CA SER A 272 -10.07 -4.35 -14.11
C SER A 272 -10.30 -4.82 -12.68
N LEU A 273 -9.26 -4.75 -11.83
CA LEU A 273 -9.35 -5.13 -10.42
C LEU A 273 -10.32 -4.24 -9.64
N LEU A 274 -10.27 -2.92 -9.85
CA LEU A 274 -11.18 -1.98 -9.18
C LEU A 274 -12.63 -2.18 -9.62
N ARG A 275 -12.87 -2.49 -10.88
CA ARG A 275 -14.20 -2.84 -11.40
C ARG A 275 -14.70 -4.13 -10.74
N LEU A 276 -13.93 -5.21 -10.82
CA LEU A 276 -14.29 -6.51 -10.22
C LEU A 276 -14.47 -6.41 -8.70
N ARG A 277 -13.59 -5.68 -8.00
CA ARG A 277 -13.72 -5.44 -6.55
C ARG A 277 -15.08 -4.87 -6.20
N ARG A 278 -15.59 -3.92 -7.01
CA ARG A 278 -16.91 -3.30 -6.83
C ARG A 278 -18.03 -4.26 -7.18
N GLU A 279 -17.94 -4.91 -8.33
CA GLU A 279 -18.95 -5.86 -8.81
C GLU A 279 -19.15 -7.05 -7.86
N LEU A 280 -18.06 -7.52 -7.25
CA LEU A 280 -18.07 -8.62 -6.30
C LEU A 280 -18.33 -8.20 -4.84
N GLY A 281 -18.45 -6.88 -4.56
CA GLY A 281 -18.66 -6.38 -3.20
C GLY A 281 -17.52 -6.69 -2.21
N LEU A 282 -16.28 -6.88 -2.70
CA LEU A 282 -15.17 -7.36 -1.86
C LEU A 282 -14.84 -6.41 -0.71
N ALA A 283 -15.07 -5.11 -0.88
CA ALA A 283 -14.76 -4.11 0.14
C ALA A 283 -15.54 -4.36 1.45
N ASP A 284 -16.79 -4.80 1.33
CA ASP A 284 -17.70 -5.05 2.44
C ASP A 284 -17.76 -6.54 2.85
N GLY A 285 -16.87 -7.35 2.28
CA GLY A 285 -16.77 -8.78 2.56
C GLY A 285 -16.18 -9.08 3.93
N THR A 286 -16.29 -10.36 4.31
CA THR A 286 -15.59 -10.93 5.47
C THR A 286 -14.44 -11.78 5.00
N ALA A 287 -13.25 -11.52 5.54
CA ALA A 287 -12.03 -12.27 5.21
C ALA A 287 -11.76 -13.40 6.22
N ARG A 288 -11.28 -14.51 5.71
CA ARG A 288 -10.68 -15.57 6.49
C ARG A 288 -9.33 -15.94 5.89
N VAL A 289 -8.27 -15.89 6.68
CA VAL A 289 -6.96 -16.40 6.29
C VAL A 289 -6.94 -17.88 6.70
N PRO A 290 -6.99 -18.83 5.74
CA PRO A 290 -6.93 -20.24 6.05
C PRO A 290 -5.59 -20.59 6.70
N ASP A 291 -5.61 -21.47 7.69
CA ASP A 291 -4.38 -22.13 8.13
C ASP A 291 -3.95 -23.08 7.00
N THR A 292 -2.86 -22.74 6.34
CA THR A 292 -2.36 -23.53 5.21
C THR A 292 -1.75 -24.86 5.65
N GLY A 293 -1.44 -25.05 6.94
CA GLY A 293 -1.19 -26.30 7.66
C GLY A 293 -0.19 -27.30 7.07
N THR A 294 0.31 -27.05 5.87
CA THR A 294 1.27 -27.93 5.16
C THR A 294 2.52 -27.16 4.75
N ASP A 295 3.67 -27.80 4.83
CA ASP A 295 4.93 -27.25 4.33
C ASP A 295 4.87 -26.88 2.82
N ALA A 296 3.99 -27.54 2.07
CA ALA A 296 3.80 -27.31 0.64
C ALA A 296 3.18 -25.93 0.33
N ASP A 297 2.44 -25.34 1.26
CA ASP A 297 1.79 -24.03 1.09
C ASP A 297 2.47 -22.93 1.94
N ALA A 298 3.67 -23.19 2.46
CA ALA A 298 4.39 -22.24 3.30
C ALA A 298 4.61 -20.87 2.64
N ASP A 299 4.83 -20.88 1.33
CA ASP A 299 5.09 -19.68 0.52
C ASP A 299 3.82 -19.12 -0.18
N ILE A 300 2.65 -19.61 0.20
CA ILE A 300 1.36 -19.16 -0.35
C ILE A 300 0.64 -18.26 0.66
N VAL A 301 0.16 -17.11 0.19
CA VAL A 301 -0.80 -16.29 0.92
C VAL A 301 -2.18 -16.56 0.34
N ALA A 302 -3.08 -17.14 1.13
CA ALA A 302 -4.45 -17.39 0.74
C ALA A 302 -5.40 -16.62 1.67
N VAL A 303 -6.39 -15.95 1.08
CA VAL A 303 -7.46 -15.26 1.82
C VAL A 303 -8.79 -15.59 1.17
N GLU A 304 -9.68 -16.19 1.92
CA GLU A 304 -11.06 -16.46 1.47
C GLU A 304 -11.94 -15.27 1.86
N VAL A 305 -12.60 -14.69 0.86
CA VAL A 305 -13.48 -13.53 1.04
C VAL A 305 -14.91 -13.95 0.73
N THR A 306 -15.79 -13.78 1.71
CA THR A 306 -17.22 -14.03 1.58
C THR A 306 -17.96 -12.69 1.54
N THR A 307 -18.89 -12.54 0.58
CA THR A 307 -19.73 -11.34 0.43
C THR A 307 -21.20 -11.71 0.51
N ALA A 308 -22.06 -10.76 0.85
CA ALA A 308 -23.50 -10.99 1.00
C ALA A 308 -24.13 -11.53 -0.30
N ASP A 309 -23.68 -11.08 -1.45
CA ASP A 309 -24.25 -11.39 -2.75
C ASP A 309 -23.76 -12.75 -3.32
N HIS A 310 -22.64 -13.28 -2.81
CA HIS A 310 -22.01 -14.49 -3.36
C HIS A 310 -22.07 -15.72 -2.42
N GLY A 311 -22.80 -15.64 -1.30
CA GLY A 311 -23.14 -16.76 -0.40
C GLY A 311 -21.95 -17.69 -0.06
N ASP A 312 -22.20 -19.00 -0.02
CA ASP A 312 -21.16 -20.04 0.25
C ASP A 312 -20.09 -20.15 -0.87
N GLY A 313 -20.19 -19.32 -1.91
CA GLY A 313 -19.30 -19.35 -3.09
C GLY A 313 -18.00 -18.60 -2.98
N GLY A 314 -17.87 -17.62 -2.13
CA GLY A 314 -16.69 -16.77 -1.84
C GLY A 314 -15.58 -16.67 -2.91
N VAL A 315 -14.82 -15.60 -2.88
CA VAL A 315 -13.61 -15.44 -3.71
C VAL A 315 -12.39 -15.86 -2.91
N LEU A 316 -11.57 -16.76 -3.46
CA LEU A 316 -10.28 -17.10 -2.87
C LEU A 316 -9.18 -16.28 -3.56
N ILE A 317 -8.54 -15.42 -2.78
CA ILE A 317 -7.38 -14.65 -3.21
C ILE A 317 -6.14 -15.48 -2.91
N VAL A 318 -5.30 -15.72 -3.90
CA VAL A 318 -4.06 -16.51 -3.72
C VAL A 318 -2.89 -15.76 -4.30
N ALA A 319 -1.87 -15.50 -3.48
CA ALA A 319 -0.58 -15.00 -3.92
C ALA A 319 0.48 -16.11 -3.73
N ASN A 320 1.20 -16.41 -4.81
CA ASN A 320 2.29 -17.37 -4.80
C ASN A 320 3.63 -16.62 -4.72
N LEU A 321 4.31 -16.76 -3.58
CA LEU A 321 5.63 -16.20 -3.32
C LEU A 321 6.73 -17.27 -3.33
N GLY A 322 6.35 -18.52 -3.62
CA GLY A 322 7.25 -19.68 -3.64
C GLY A 322 8.12 -19.77 -4.89
N ALA A 323 8.89 -20.83 -4.99
CA ALA A 323 9.78 -21.11 -6.12
C ALA A 323 9.09 -21.84 -7.28
N ASP A 324 7.97 -22.51 -7.02
CA ASP A 324 7.26 -23.34 -7.97
C ASP A 324 5.86 -22.82 -8.26
N ASN A 325 5.28 -23.22 -9.39
CA ASN A 325 3.89 -22.88 -9.72
C ASN A 325 2.91 -23.58 -8.77
N TRP A 326 1.94 -22.86 -8.25
CA TRP A 326 0.89 -23.39 -7.40
C TRP A 326 -0.32 -23.81 -8.25
N PRO A 327 -0.85 -25.05 -8.14
CA PRO A 327 -1.97 -25.52 -8.97
C PRO A 327 -3.29 -24.85 -8.53
N VAL A 328 -4.06 -24.37 -9.52
CA VAL A 328 -5.43 -23.88 -9.25
C VAL A 328 -6.33 -25.08 -8.91
N PRO A 329 -7.09 -25.05 -7.80
CA PRO A 329 -8.00 -26.13 -7.43
C PRO A 329 -9.03 -26.42 -8.53
N ALA A 330 -9.31 -27.70 -8.80
CA ALA A 330 -10.17 -28.13 -9.91
C ALA A 330 -11.63 -27.63 -9.82
N ASN A 331 -12.09 -27.21 -8.63
CA ASN A 331 -13.41 -26.64 -8.38
C ASN A 331 -13.46 -25.11 -8.45
N ARG A 332 -12.36 -24.47 -8.88
CA ARG A 332 -12.27 -23.01 -9.01
C ARG A 332 -11.80 -22.59 -10.40
N GLN A 333 -12.12 -21.35 -10.76
CA GLN A 333 -11.66 -20.69 -11.99
C GLN A 333 -11.03 -19.34 -11.66
N VAL A 334 -10.02 -18.95 -12.45
CA VAL A 334 -9.36 -17.65 -12.35
C VAL A 334 -10.29 -16.58 -12.94
N ILE A 335 -10.63 -15.57 -12.15
CA ILE A 335 -11.43 -14.40 -12.55
C ILE A 335 -10.61 -13.12 -12.66
N ALA A 336 -9.46 -13.07 -11.97
CA ALA A 336 -8.46 -12.02 -12.10
C ALA A 336 -7.08 -12.60 -11.85
N ALA A 337 -6.05 -12.03 -12.48
CA ALA A 337 -4.67 -12.41 -12.28
C ALA A 337 -3.74 -11.22 -12.47
N SER A 338 -2.67 -11.12 -11.68
CA SER A 338 -1.65 -10.08 -11.80
C SER A 338 -0.80 -10.18 -13.07
N ARG A 339 -0.85 -11.34 -13.73
CA ARG A 339 -0.20 -11.61 -15.02
C ARG A 339 -1.22 -12.15 -16.02
N PRO A 340 -1.11 -11.81 -17.33
CA PRO A 340 -1.99 -12.35 -18.35
C PRO A 340 -1.79 -13.86 -18.55
N GLY A 341 -2.83 -14.57 -19.01
CA GLY A 341 -2.77 -15.99 -19.42
C GLY A 341 -2.72 -17.01 -18.28
N VAL A 342 -2.89 -16.60 -17.01
CA VAL A 342 -2.94 -17.53 -15.87
C VAL A 342 -4.31 -18.21 -15.84
N THR A 343 -4.34 -19.55 -15.88
CA THR A 343 -5.58 -20.33 -15.89
C THR A 343 -5.60 -21.52 -14.94
N THR A 344 -4.60 -22.40 -15.02
CA THR A 344 -4.56 -23.69 -14.31
C THR A 344 -3.49 -23.77 -13.21
N SER A 345 -2.54 -22.85 -13.24
CA SER A 345 -1.51 -22.73 -12.20
C SER A 345 -1.13 -21.26 -11.99
N VAL A 346 -0.80 -20.92 -10.76
CA VAL A 346 -0.38 -19.58 -10.35
C VAL A 346 1.15 -19.53 -10.36
N PRO A 347 1.76 -18.76 -11.26
CA PRO A 347 3.22 -18.62 -11.31
C PRO A 347 3.80 -17.97 -10.05
N VAL A 348 5.10 -18.09 -9.88
CA VAL A 348 5.90 -17.37 -8.88
C VAL A 348 5.69 -15.86 -9.02
N ASP A 349 5.66 -15.12 -7.91
CA ASP A 349 5.39 -13.68 -7.86
C ASP A 349 4.10 -13.28 -8.61
N CYS A 350 3.03 -14.09 -8.44
CA CYS A 350 1.74 -13.86 -9.06
C CYS A 350 0.61 -14.01 -8.04
N THR A 351 -0.40 -13.15 -8.17
CA THR A 351 -1.64 -13.24 -7.40
C THR A 351 -2.82 -13.45 -8.32
N VAL A 352 -3.77 -14.28 -7.89
CA VAL A 352 -5.03 -14.55 -8.59
C VAL A 352 -6.22 -14.40 -7.66
N TRP A 353 -7.38 -14.08 -8.24
CA TRP A 353 -8.69 -14.22 -7.62
C TRP A 353 -9.40 -15.41 -8.25
N LEU A 354 -9.89 -16.30 -7.41
CA LEU A 354 -10.50 -17.57 -7.80
C LEU A 354 -11.95 -17.62 -7.36
N ALA A 355 -12.88 -17.71 -8.32
CA ALA A 355 -14.28 -17.99 -8.06
C ALA A 355 -14.54 -19.50 -8.07
N ARG A 356 -15.60 -19.98 -7.39
CA ARG A 356 -16.06 -21.38 -7.55
C ARG A 356 -16.64 -21.61 -8.93
N LEU A 357 -16.41 -22.79 -9.50
CA LEU A 357 -17.07 -23.18 -10.75
C LEU A 357 -18.59 -23.24 -10.56
N GLY A 358 -19.32 -22.56 -11.42
CA GLY A 358 -20.78 -22.49 -11.39
C GLY A 358 -21.35 -21.33 -10.55
N SER A 359 -20.53 -20.52 -9.89
CA SER A 359 -20.96 -19.19 -9.43
C SER A 359 -21.05 -18.24 -10.63
N GLN A 360 -22.22 -17.63 -10.83
CA GLN A 360 -22.38 -16.61 -11.89
C GLN A 360 -21.55 -15.38 -11.46
N VAL A 361 -20.40 -15.22 -12.11
CA VAL A 361 -19.69 -13.95 -12.20
C VAL A 361 -20.00 -13.48 -13.62
N GLU A 362 -21.08 -12.68 -13.78
CA GLU A 362 -21.43 -12.04 -15.06
C GLU A 362 -20.50 -10.87 -15.35
#